data_770818c11896c7b9b3cfaa82958f6a50
#
_entry.id   770818c11896c7b9b3cfaa82958f6a50
#
_cell.length_a   1.000
_cell.length_b   1.000
_cell.length_c   1.000
_cell.angle_alpha   90.00
_cell.angle_beta   90.00
_cell.angle_gamma   90.00
#
_symmetry.space_group_name_H-M   'P 1'
#
loop_
_entity.id
_entity.type
_entity.pdbx_description
1 polymer ?
#
loop_
_entity_poly.entity_id
_entity_poly.type
_entity_poly.pdbx_seq_one_letter_code
_entity_poly.pdbx_strand_id
1 'polypeptide(L)'
;MKEDEGLNFVTEHVIGVAKGCDEEMIKDLNAHFNGECTEVGMYLAMSRQADREGYPEVAEAFKRYAWEEAEHAAKFAELLGDMVWDTKTNLEKRMAAESGANADKMRIAKRAKELNLDAIHDTVHEMAKDEARHG
;
A
#
# COMPACT_ATOMS: atom_id res chain seq x y z
N MET A 1 -38.22 10.37 4.45
CA MET A 1 -37.94 10.48 4.48
C MET A 1 -37.56 10.94 4.63
N LYS A 2 -37.44 10.82 4.66
CA LYS A 2 -37.06 11.18 4.88
C LYS A 2 -36.48 11.32 5.30
N GLU A 3 -36.53 11.28 5.50
CA GLU A 3 -36.08 11.32 5.94
C GLU A 3 -35.47 11.12 6.26
N ASP A 4 -35.87 11.12 6.51
CA ASP A 4 -35.38 10.97 6.65
C ASP A 4 -34.77 11.03 6.57
N GLU A 5 -35.05 11.30 6.74
CA GLU A 5 -34.53 11.59 6.44
C GLU A 5 -33.57 11.60 6.60
N GLY A 6 -33.43 11.67 6.44
CA GLY A 6 -32.23 11.87 6.42
C GLY A 6 -31.35 10.83 6.77
N LEU A 7 -31.49 9.82 6.67
CA LEU A 7 -30.71 8.85 7.00
C LEU A 7 -30.10 8.20 5.99
N ASN A 8 -30.28 8.21 5.02
CA ASN A 8 -29.83 7.52 4.13
C ASN A 8 -28.62 7.75 3.69
N PHE A 9 -28.08 8.50 3.74
CA PHE A 9 -26.92 8.85 3.43
C PHE A 9 -25.94 7.91 3.41
N VAL A 10 -26.06 7.26 4.02
CA VAL A 10 -25.19 6.56 4.43
C VAL A 10 -24.68 5.49 3.76
N THR A 11 -25.21 4.98 2.89
CA THR A 11 -24.76 3.74 2.32
C THR A 11 -24.07 3.93 1.01
N GLU A 12 -23.86 5.12 0.52
CA GLU A 12 -23.16 5.33 -0.71
C GLU A 12 -21.69 5.15 -0.51
N HIS A 13 -21.10 4.24 -1.28
CA HIS A 13 -19.67 3.94 -1.19
C HIS A 13 -18.98 4.46 -2.43
N VAL A 14 -18.92 5.78 -2.56
CA VAL A 14 -18.22 6.38 -3.69
C VAL A 14 -16.83 6.83 -3.28
N ILE A 15 -15.94 6.94 -4.25
CA ILE A 15 -14.57 7.39 -4.00
C ILE A 15 -14.61 8.79 -3.39
N GLY A 16 -13.93 8.95 -2.28
CA GLY A 16 -13.82 10.24 -1.62
C GLY A 16 -14.98 10.57 -0.71
N VAL A 17 -15.78 9.58 -0.32
CA VAL A 17 -16.95 9.82 0.53
C VAL A 17 -16.56 10.48 1.86
N ALA A 18 -15.32 10.30 2.32
CA ALA A 18 -14.87 10.92 3.56
C ALA A 18 -14.44 12.37 3.40
N LYS A 19 -14.39 12.89 2.20
CA LYS A 19 -14.04 14.30 2.00
C LYS A 19 -15.10 15.17 2.64
N GLY A 20 -14.64 16.18 3.36
CA GLY A 20 -15.55 17.05 4.10
C GLY A 20 -15.78 16.63 5.54
N CYS A 21 -15.28 15.48 5.97
CA CYS A 21 -15.33 15.10 7.37
C CYS A 21 -14.34 15.96 8.15
N ASP A 22 -14.46 15.95 9.49
CA ASP A 22 -13.59 16.76 10.32
C ASP A 22 -12.14 16.23 10.25
N GLU A 23 -11.22 17.04 10.74
CA GLU A 23 -9.80 16.74 10.65
C GLU A 23 -9.42 15.47 11.43
N GLU A 24 -10.07 15.24 12.54
CA GLU A 24 -9.78 14.08 13.36
C GLU A 24 -10.14 12.79 12.62
N MET A 25 -11.31 12.77 11.99
CA MET A 25 -11.74 11.61 11.20
C MET A 25 -10.76 11.34 10.05
N ILE A 26 -10.39 12.40 9.31
CA ILE A 26 -9.45 12.25 8.19
C ILE A 26 -8.09 11.75 8.68
N LYS A 27 -7.63 12.27 9.81
CA LYS A 27 -6.36 11.85 10.40
C LYS A 27 -6.41 10.36 10.78
N ASP A 28 -7.52 9.94 11.39
CA ASP A 28 -7.67 8.54 11.81
C ASP A 28 -7.70 7.60 10.59
N LEU A 29 -8.42 7.98 9.54
CA LEU A 29 -8.48 7.17 8.32
C LEU A 29 -7.11 7.05 7.67
N ASN A 30 -6.34 8.13 7.62
CA ASN A 30 -4.99 8.09 7.08
C ASN A 30 -4.06 7.22 7.94
N ALA A 31 -4.18 7.30 9.25
CA ALA A 31 -3.37 6.50 10.15
C ALA A 31 -3.65 5.01 9.95
N HIS A 32 -4.93 4.65 9.81
CA HIS A 32 -5.30 3.26 9.57
C HIS A 32 -4.90 2.78 8.18
N PHE A 33 -5.00 3.63 7.16
CA PHE A 33 -4.50 3.28 5.84
C PHE A 33 -3.02 2.91 5.92
N ASN A 34 -2.22 3.75 6.57
CA ASN A 34 -0.78 3.49 6.71
C ASN A 34 -0.51 2.23 7.54
N GLY A 35 -1.29 2.00 8.58
CA GLY A 35 -1.18 0.79 9.40
C GLY A 35 -1.47 -0.48 8.60
N GLU A 36 -2.53 -0.45 7.80
CA GLU A 36 -2.88 -1.60 6.98
C GLU A 36 -1.80 -1.90 5.94
N CYS A 37 -1.26 -0.86 5.29
CA CYS A 37 -0.18 -1.05 4.33
C CYS A 37 1.07 -1.63 5.00
N THR A 38 1.38 -1.19 6.22
CA THR A 38 2.49 -1.71 6.99
C THR A 38 2.28 -3.19 7.30
N GLU A 39 1.05 -3.57 7.68
CA GLU A 39 0.74 -4.95 8.00
C GLU A 39 0.85 -5.89 6.80
N VAL A 40 0.54 -5.40 5.60
CA VAL A 40 0.71 -6.21 4.39
C VAL A 40 2.18 -6.67 4.27
N GLY A 41 3.12 -5.74 4.38
CA GLY A 41 4.53 -6.07 4.28
C GLY A 41 5.00 -6.96 5.41
N MET A 42 4.56 -6.67 6.64
CA MET A 42 4.89 -7.47 7.80
C MET A 42 4.42 -8.92 7.67
N TYR A 43 3.16 -9.11 7.31
CA TYR A 43 2.61 -10.47 7.20
C TYR A 43 3.28 -11.27 6.09
N LEU A 44 3.61 -10.62 4.96
CA LEU A 44 4.33 -11.33 3.90
C LEU A 44 5.74 -11.74 4.35
N ALA A 45 6.42 -10.88 5.10
CA ALA A 45 7.74 -11.22 5.63
C ALA A 45 7.63 -12.36 6.66
N MET A 46 6.60 -12.33 7.52
CA MET A 46 6.33 -13.39 8.49
C MET A 46 6.01 -14.70 7.80
N SER A 47 5.28 -14.63 6.68
CA SER A 47 4.99 -15.82 5.88
C SER A 47 6.28 -16.47 5.37
N ARG A 48 7.20 -15.66 4.85
CA ARG A 48 8.49 -16.19 4.36
C ARG A 48 9.30 -16.82 5.48
N GLN A 49 9.27 -16.21 6.67
CA GLN A 49 9.98 -16.75 7.83
C GLN A 49 9.37 -18.08 8.27
N ALA A 50 8.04 -18.18 8.27
CA ALA A 50 7.36 -19.43 8.61
C ALA A 50 7.74 -20.54 7.63
N ASP A 51 7.86 -20.24 6.34
CA ASP A 51 8.30 -21.20 5.34
C ASP A 51 9.73 -21.66 5.62
N ARG A 52 10.62 -20.74 5.94
CA ARG A 52 12.02 -21.09 6.23
C ARG A 52 12.14 -22.00 7.45
N GLU A 53 11.22 -21.85 8.40
CA GLU A 53 11.22 -22.65 9.62
C GLU A 53 10.44 -23.95 9.48
N GLY A 54 9.81 -24.17 8.32
CA GLY A 54 9.11 -25.43 8.08
C GLY A 54 7.66 -25.45 8.55
N TYR A 55 7.00 -24.29 8.59
CA TYR A 55 5.58 -24.19 9.01
C TYR A 55 4.72 -23.72 7.85
N PRO A 56 4.46 -24.56 6.85
CA PRO A 56 3.74 -24.11 5.65
C PRO A 56 2.32 -23.64 5.92
N GLU A 57 1.62 -24.23 6.89
CA GLU A 57 0.25 -23.78 7.20
C GLU A 57 0.25 -22.40 7.83
N VAL A 58 1.25 -22.09 8.66
CA VAL A 58 1.38 -20.77 9.25
C VAL A 58 1.72 -19.75 8.17
N ALA A 59 2.63 -20.13 7.26
CA ALA A 59 3.00 -19.27 6.13
C ALA A 59 1.78 -18.92 5.29
N GLU A 60 0.94 -19.91 5.01
CA GLU A 60 -0.28 -19.68 4.23
C GLU A 60 -1.26 -18.77 4.96
N ALA A 61 -1.40 -18.93 6.28
CA ALA A 61 -2.27 -18.07 7.07
C ALA A 61 -1.80 -16.61 7.03
N PHE A 62 -0.48 -16.38 7.16
CA PHE A 62 0.06 -15.02 7.07
C PHE A 62 -0.17 -14.40 5.70
N LYS A 63 -0.09 -15.17 4.61
CA LYS A 63 -0.39 -14.66 3.28
C LYS A 63 -1.85 -14.22 3.18
N ARG A 64 -2.77 -15.00 3.74
CA ARG A 64 -4.18 -14.64 3.74
C ARG A 64 -4.41 -13.36 4.51
N TYR A 65 -3.77 -13.22 5.67
CA TYR A 65 -3.90 -12.00 6.48
C TYR A 65 -3.36 -10.80 5.71
N ALA A 66 -2.23 -10.95 5.02
CA ALA A 66 -1.68 -9.87 4.21
C ALA A 66 -2.68 -9.40 3.16
N TRP A 67 -3.36 -10.33 2.50
CA TRP A 67 -4.36 -9.98 1.50
C TRP A 67 -5.56 -9.28 2.13
N GLU A 68 -6.00 -9.75 3.31
CA GLU A 68 -7.11 -9.11 4.01
C GLU A 68 -6.77 -7.67 4.39
N GLU A 69 -5.54 -7.44 4.86
CA GLU A 69 -5.11 -6.09 5.19
C GLU A 69 -4.96 -5.22 3.95
N ALA A 70 -4.59 -5.82 2.82
CA ALA A 70 -4.53 -5.09 1.54
C ALA A 70 -5.93 -4.62 1.13
N GLU A 71 -6.96 -5.46 1.33
CA GLU A 71 -8.34 -5.08 1.05
C GLU A 71 -8.80 -3.94 1.97
N HIS A 72 -8.41 -3.99 3.25
CA HIS A 72 -8.71 -2.91 4.18
C HIS A 72 -8.05 -1.61 3.72
N ALA A 73 -6.78 -1.68 3.33
CA ALA A 73 -6.05 -0.51 2.83
C ALA A 73 -6.74 0.09 1.61
N ALA A 74 -7.17 -0.76 0.68
CA ALA A 74 -7.87 -0.32 -0.53
C ALA A 74 -9.16 0.43 -0.16
N LYS A 75 -9.90 -0.08 0.82
CA LYS A 75 -11.14 0.57 1.26
C LYS A 75 -10.86 1.93 1.89
N PHE A 76 -9.81 2.04 2.72
CA PHE A 76 -9.43 3.33 3.27
C PHE A 76 -9.02 4.31 2.18
N ALA A 77 -8.28 3.84 1.16
CA ALA A 77 -7.89 4.68 0.04
C ALA A 77 -9.12 5.20 -0.73
N GLU A 78 -10.12 4.35 -0.90
CA GLU A 78 -11.36 4.73 -1.58
C GLU A 78 -12.15 5.75 -0.75
N LEU A 79 -12.24 5.54 0.57
CA LEU A 79 -12.92 6.49 1.44
C LEU A 79 -12.28 7.87 1.38
N LEU A 80 -10.95 7.92 1.41
CA LEU A 80 -10.21 9.17 1.39
C LEU A 80 -10.25 9.84 0.02
N GLY A 81 -10.11 9.08 -1.03
CA GLY A 81 -10.25 9.55 -2.41
C GLY A 81 -9.13 10.43 -2.94
N ASP A 82 -8.01 10.56 -2.20
CA ASP A 82 -6.94 11.45 -2.59
C ASP A 82 -5.79 10.73 -3.31
N MET A 83 -5.94 9.47 -3.59
CA MET A 83 -4.91 8.69 -4.30
C MET A 83 -5.51 7.74 -5.34
N VAL A 84 -6.78 7.87 -5.65
CA VAL A 84 -7.46 7.04 -6.66
C VAL A 84 -8.27 7.94 -7.56
N TRP A 85 -8.01 7.86 -8.85
CA TRP A 85 -8.69 8.65 -9.87
C TRP A 85 -9.23 7.71 -10.94
N ASP A 86 -9.57 8.22 -12.10
CA ASP A 86 -9.95 7.35 -13.20
C ASP A 86 -8.73 6.57 -13.69
N THR A 87 -8.95 5.54 -14.46
CA THR A 87 -7.87 4.62 -14.88
C THR A 87 -6.75 5.34 -15.61
N LYS A 88 -7.09 6.24 -16.53
CA LYS A 88 -6.07 6.95 -17.29
C LYS A 88 -5.19 7.79 -16.37
N THR A 89 -5.81 8.53 -15.47
CA THR A 89 -5.10 9.38 -14.51
C THR A 89 -4.25 8.53 -13.55
N ASN A 90 -4.80 7.40 -13.08
CA ASN A 90 -4.04 6.49 -12.22
C ASN A 90 -2.78 6.00 -12.93
N LEU A 91 -2.91 5.60 -14.19
CA LEU A 91 -1.76 5.13 -14.97
C LEU A 91 -0.70 6.21 -15.14
N GLU A 92 -1.11 7.42 -15.47
CA GLU A 92 -0.19 8.53 -15.66
C GLU A 92 0.57 8.86 -14.38
N LYS A 93 -0.15 8.94 -13.27
CA LYS A 93 0.46 9.27 -11.98
C LYS A 93 1.37 8.14 -11.49
N ARG A 94 0.99 6.90 -11.70
CA ARG A 94 1.83 5.78 -11.27
C ARG A 94 3.09 5.65 -12.12
N MET A 95 2.99 5.89 -13.43
CA MET A 95 4.17 5.90 -14.29
C MET A 95 5.22 6.88 -13.77
N ALA A 96 4.80 8.10 -13.47
CA ALA A 96 5.72 9.12 -12.97
C ALA A 96 6.28 8.74 -11.61
N ALA A 97 5.44 8.21 -10.71
CA ALA A 97 5.87 7.81 -9.38
C ALA A 97 6.85 6.63 -9.42
N GLU A 98 6.59 5.65 -10.29
CA GLU A 98 7.48 4.49 -10.41
C GLU A 98 8.85 4.88 -10.97
N SER A 99 8.89 5.83 -11.92
CA SER A 99 10.16 6.36 -12.40
C SER A 99 10.95 7.03 -11.28
N GLY A 100 10.29 7.83 -10.43
CA GLY A 100 10.93 8.47 -9.29
C GLY A 100 11.41 7.45 -8.26
N ALA A 101 10.58 6.44 -7.98
CA ALA A 101 10.94 5.38 -7.04
C ALA A 101 12.12 4.56 -7.55
N ASN A 102 12.17 4.31 -8.88
CA ASN A 102 13.30 3.61 -9.48
C ASN A 102 14.59 4.40 -9.25
N ALA A 103 14.57 5.71 -9.54
CA ALA A 103 15.75 6.55 -9.37
C ALA A 103 16.23 6.59 -7.92
N ASP A 104 15.29 6.66 -6.96
CA ASP A 104 15.67 6.71 -5.55
C ASP A 104 16.22 5.37 -5.07
N LYS A 105 15.64 4.25 -5.50
CA LYS A 105 16.16 2.94 -5.16
C LYS A 105 17.54 2.69 -5.76
N MET A 106 17.79 3.19 -6.97
CA MET A 106 19.11 3.12 -7.56
C MET A 106 20.13 3.91 -6.74
N ARG A 107 19.74 5.05 -6.20
CA ARG A 107 20.60 5.85 -5.31
C ARG A 107 20.96 5.05 -4.06
N ILE A 108 19.96 4.40 -3.43
CA ILE A 108 20.18 3.58 -2.23
C ILE A 108 21.08 2.39 -2.56
N ALA A 109 20.84 1.74 -3.69
CA ALA A 109 21.65 0.59 -4.11
C ALA A 109 23.12 1.01 -4.32
N LYS A 110 23.35 2.16 -4.97
CA LYS A 110 24.69 2.68 -5.18
C LYS A 110 25.39 2.97 -3.86
N ARG A 111 24.65 3.58 -2.92
CA ARG A 111 25.20 3.89 -1.60
C ARG A 111 25.56 2.61 -0.84
N ALA A 112 24.69 1.60 -0.93
CA ALA A 112 24.93 0.32 -0.29
C ALA A 112 26.20 -0.34 -0.85
N LYS A 113 26.40 -0.24 -2.16
CA LYS A 113 27.60 -0.79 -2.80
C LYS A 113 28.86 -0.08 -2.29
N GLU A 114 28.83 1.23 -2.18
CA GLU A 114 29.94 2.02 -1.66
C GLU A 114 30.29 1.64 -0.22
N LEU A 115 29.29 1.22 0.54
CA LEU A 115 29.49 0.81 1.93
C LEU A 115 29.74 -0.70 2.09
N ASN A 116 29.87 -1.42 0.99
CA ASN A 116 30.07 -2.88 0.97
C ASN A 116 28.90 -3.64 1.63
N LEU A 117 27.68 -3.15 1.44
CA LEU A 117 26.46 -3.78 1.98
C LEU A 117 25.78 -4.57 0.87
N ASP A 118 26.37 -5.70 0.50
CA ASP A 118 25.95 -6.45 -0.69
C ASP A 118 24.50 -6.92 -0.65
N ALA A 119 24.05 -7.42 0.51
CA ALA A 119 22.65 -7.90 0.61
C ALA A 119 21.66 -6.75 0.40
N ILE A 120 21.96 -5.57 0.94
CA ILE A 120 21.11 -4.41 0.76
C ILE A 120 21.14 -3.96 -0.70
N HIS A 121 22.34 -3.90 -1.28
CA HIS A 121 22.50 -3.53 -2.70
C HIS A 121 21.67 -4.46 -3.59
N ASP A 122 21.82 -5.77 -3.42
CA ASP A 122 21.17 -6.73 -4.31
C ASP A 122 19.66 -6.67 -4.18
N THR A 123 19.15 -6.56 -2.95
CA THR A 123 17.71 -6.49 -2.71
C THR A 123 17.11 -5.22 -3.29
N VAL A 124 17.72 -4.07 -3.03
CA VAL A 124 17.17 -2.79 -3.50
C VAL A 124 17.34 -2.64 -5.00
N HIS A 125 18.43 -3.16 -5.57
CA HIS A 125 18.65 -3.15 -7.01
C HIS A 125 17.57 -3.94 -7.75
N GLU A 126 17.17 -5.09 -7.22
CA GLU A 126 16.09 -5.86 -7.81
C GLU A 126 14.76 -5.11 -7.74
N MET A 127 14.49 -4.44 -6.63
CA MET A 127 13.28 -3.60 -6.52
C MET A 127 13.29 -2.48 -7.55
N ALA A 128 14.45 -1.86 -7.80
CA ALA A 128 14.57 -0.81 -8.80
C ALA A 128 14.26 -1.34 -10.20
N LYS A 129 14.66 -2.56 -10.51
CA LYS A 129 14.34 -3.19 -11.80
C LYS A 129 12.83 -3.40 -11.94
N ASP A 130 12.17 -3.81 -10.86
CA ASP A 130 10.72 -3.98 -10.88
C ASP A 130 10.02 -2.67 -11.19
N GLU A 131 10.48 -1.58 -10.58
CA GLU A 131 9.86 -0.28 -10.80
C GLU A 131 10.12 0.27 -12.19
N ALA A 132 11.26 -0.07 -12.78
CA ALA A 132 11.53 0.26 -14.18
C ALA A 132 10.53 -0.42 -15.11
N ARG A 133 10.14 -1.68 -14.79
CA ARG A 133 9.12 -2.37 -15.59
C ARG A 133 7.74 -1.77 -15.39
N HIS A 134 7.45 -1.25 -14.19
CA HIS A 134 6.15 -0.63 -13.91
C HIS A 134 5.98 0.72 -14.58
N GLY A 135 7.06 1.43 -14.80
CA GLY A 135 7.05 2.71 -15.50
C GLY A 135 7.01 2.53 -17.00
#